data_d9b74aead193305d79d9aad744591c7b
#
_entry.id   d9b74aead193305d79d9aad744591c7b
#
_cell.length_a   1.000
_cell.length_b   1.000
_cell.length_c   1.000
_cell.angle_alpha   90.00
_cell.angle_beta   90.00
_cell.angle_gamma   90.00
#
_symmetry.space_group_name_H-M   'P 1'
#
loop_
_entity.id
_entity.type
_entity.pdbx_description
1 polymer ?
#
loop_
_entity_poly.entity_id
_entity_poly.type
_entity_poly.pdbx_seq_one_letter_code
_entity_poly.pdbx_strand_id
1 'polypeptide(L)'
;MITIHGGIHMKKILISLYLVLCFYTLFHLIFNFQNEGVLESIFLLEADPLVFAVFNLLGLFPLAFLTLALSTNKLKILDFALLFSGFMLGGFVSTLYFIRASKPSFKPIKWLQSISILGILLTFMTIVSGLIFGSITTYIELFKSDSFIHIMTLDFIFMVFISPILLRPISKYYLLGLIPIIGIFIPFIIDKNIQAK
;
A
#
# COMPACT_ATOMS: atom_id res chain seq x y z
N MET A 1 -26.88 2.72 12.83
CA MET A 1 -26.86 4.11 12.31
C MET A 1 -25.48 4.72 12.63
N ILE A 2 -24.42 4.38 11.87
CA ILE A 2 -23.05 4.89 12.08
C ILE A 2 -22.94 6.20 11.31
N THR A 3 -22.85 7.25 12.06
CA THR A 3 -23.08 8.65 11.78
C THR A 3 -22.11 9.27 10.77
N ILE A 4 -22.63 10.22 10.04
CA ILE A 4 -22.04 11.10 9.00
C ILE A 4 -20.69 11.77 9.42
N HIS A 5 -20.38 11.84 10.70
CA HIS A 5 -19.15 12.45 11.25
C HIS A 5 -17.87 11.63 10.99
N GLY A 6 -17.94 10.31 10.83
CA GLY A 6 -16.75 9.46 10.66
C GLY A 6 -16.01 9.67 9.32
N GLY A 7 -16.72 9.98 8.25
CA GLY A 7 -16.12 10.11 6.92
C GLY A 7 -15.27 11.37 6.73
N ILE A 8 -15.69 12.50 7.32
CA ILE A 8 -14.94 13.76 7.22
C ILE A 8 -13.65 13.69 8.04
N HIS A 9 -13.71 13.08 9.23
CA HIS A 9 -12.56 12.92 10.11
C HIS A 9 -11.50 12.00 9.49
N MET A 10 -11.92 10.88 8.93
CA MET A 10 -11.04 9.94 8.23
C MET A 10 -10.30 10.62 7.05
N LYS A 11 -11.02 11.40 6.25
CA LYS A 11 -10.44 12.12 5.11
C LYS A 11 -9.41 13.16 5.54
N LYS A 12 -9.65 13.88 6.64
CA LYS A 12 -8.70 14.83 7.22
C LYS A 12 -7.41 14.13 7.66
N ILE A 13 -7.53 12.97 8.34
CA ILE A 13 -6.36 12.18 8.77
C ILE A 13 -5.55 11.72 7.56
N LEU A 14 -6.19 11.17 6.52
CA LEU A 14 -5.51 10.76 5.28
C LEU A 14 -4.78 11.92 4.62
N ILE A 15 -5.42 13.09 4.51
CA ILE A 15 -4.79 14.29 3.93
C ILE A 15 -3.58 14.72 4.77
N SER A 16 -3.71 14.76 6.11
CA SER A 16 -2.61 15.16 6.98
C SER A 16 -1.42 14.22 6.86
N LEU A 17 -1.64 12.90 6.91
CA LEU A 17 -0.58 11.91 6.74
C LEU A 17 0.06 12.00 5.36
N TYR A 18 -0.74 12.17 4.32
CA TYR A 18 -0.26 12.34 2.94
C TYR A 18 0.62 13.58 2.78
N LEU A 19 0.21 14.71 3.36
CA LEU A 19 1.00 15.94 3.32
C LEU A 19 2.33 15.77 4.06
N VAL A 20 2.34 15.08 5.21
CA VAL A 20 3.59 14.77 5.93
C VAL A 20 4.53 13.95 5.04
N LEU A 21 4.03 12.90 4.38
CA LEU A 21 4.85 12.10 3.46
C LEU A 21 5.41 12.96 2.32
N CYS A 22 4.58 13.77 1.65
CA CYS A 22 5.00 14.61 0.54
C CYS A 22 6.03 15.65 0.96
N PHE A 23 5.79 16.38 2.07
CA PHE A 23 6.72 17.39 2.56
C PHE A 23 8.06 16.78 2.99
N TYR A 24 8.02 15.64 3.70
CA TYR A 24 9.24 14.94 4.09
C TYR A 24 10.04 14.49 2.86
N THR A 25 9.37 13.88 1.89
CA THR A 25 10.01 13.42 0.65
C THR A 25 10.65 14.58 -0.12
N LEU A 26 9.95 15.70 -0.27
CA LEU A 26 10.50 16.90 -0.92
C LEU A 26 11.69 17.44 -0.14
N PHE A 27 11.60 17.54 1.18
CA PHE A 27 12.72 17.97 2.03
C PHE A 27 13.92 17.04 1.85
N HIS A 28 13.73 15.72 1.89
CA HIS A 28 14.81 14.75 1.72
C HIS A 28 15.47 14.87 0.34
N LEU A 29 14.68 15.00 -0.73
CA LEU A 29 15.21 15.12 -2.10
C LEU A 29 15.97 16.44 -2.33
N ILE A 30 15.60 17.52 -1.64
CA ILE A 30 16.27 18.83 -1.81
C ILE A 30 17.54 18.90 -0.99
N PHE A 31 17.53 18.38 0.24
CA PHE A 31 18.63 18.62 1.20
C PHE A 31 19.52 17.42 1.49
N ASN A 32 19.04 16.19 1.24
CA ASN A 32 19.73 14.95 1.62
C ASN A 32 19.78 13.94 0.46
N PHE A 33 19.69 14.40 -0.78
CA PHE A 33 19.69 13.49 -1.93
C PHE A 33 21.01 12.74 -2.05
N GLN A 34 20.92 11.41 -2.08
CA GLN A 34 22.03 10.48 -2.29
C GLN A 34 21.57 9.41 -3.28
N ASN A 35 22.45 8.97 -4.16
CA ASN A 35 22.15 7.97 -5.18
C ASN A 35 23.30 6.96 -5.30
N GLU A 36 23.07 5.76 -4.82
CA GLU A 36 23.98 4.60 -4.94
C GLU A 36 23.65 3.73 -6.16
N GLY A 37 22.75 4.18 -7.03
CA GLY A 37 22.36 3.42 -8.23
C GLY A 37 21.45 2.21 -7.95
N VAL A 38 20.80 2.17 -6.77
CA VAL A 38 19.99 1.00 -6.36
C VAL A 38 18.80 0.79 -7.28
N LEU A 39 18.18 1.86 -7.75
CA LEU A 39 17.07 1.74 -8.69
C LEU A 39 17.51 1.04 -9.99
N GLU A 40 18.69 1.36 -10.50
CA GLU A 40 19.28 0.72 -11.67
C GLU A 40 19.55 -0.76 -11.40
N SER A 41 20.15 -1.10 -10.25
CA SER A 41 20.43 -2.48 -9.86
C SER A 41 19.15 -3.33 -9.73
N ILE A 42 18.03 -2.73 -9.31
CA ILE A 42 16.71 -3.41 -9.29
C ILE A 42 16.27 -3.77 -10.72
N PHE A 43 16.37 -2.85 -11.67
CA PHE A 43 15.99 -3.11 -13.06
C PHE A 43 16.93 -4.12 -13.76
N LEU A 44 18.19 -4.15 -13.37
CA LEU A 44 19.18 -5.13 -13.87
C LEU A 44 19.08 -6.49 -13.15
N LEU A 45 18.22 -6.64 -12.15
CA LEU A 45 18.08 -7.83 -11.29
C LEU A 45 19.34 -8.17 -10.49
N GLU A 46 20.15 -7.16 -10.16
CA GLU A 46 21.40 -7.25 -9.42
C GLU A 46 21.28 -6.78 -7.96
N ALA A 47 20.14 -6.22 -7.58
CA ALA A 47 19.89 -5.73 -6.23
C ALA A 47 19.85 -6.87 -5.21
N ASP A 48 20.19 -6.55 -3.95
CA ASP A 48 20.02 -7.48 -2.82
C ASP A 48 18.56 -8.03 -2.78
N PRO A 49 18.38 -9.35 -2.55
CA PRO A 49 17.04 -9.96 -2.56
C PRO A 49 16.05 -9.34 -1.58
N LEU A 50 16.50 -8.78 -0.45
CA LEU A 50 15.60 -8.08 0.48
C LEU A 50 15.15 -6.72 -0.08
N VAL A 51 16.05 -5.99 -0.74
CA VAL A 51 15.72 -4.75 -1.46
C VAL A 51 14.68 -5.05 -2.54
N PHE A 52 14.92 -6.11 -3.31
CA PHE A 52 14.00 -6.56 -4.35
C PHE A 52 12.64 -6.97 -3.80
N ALA A 53 12.64 -7.66 -2.65
CA ALA A 53 11.41 -8.07 -1.98
C ALA A 53 10.59 -6.85 -1.52
N VAL A 54 11.21 -5.86 -0.88
CA VAL A 54 10.50 -4.64 -0.44
C VAL A 54 9.97 -3.85 -1.64
N PHE A 55 10.72 -3.75 -2.73
CA PHE A 55 10.25 -3.14 -3.97
C PHE A 55 9.02 -3.84 -4.55
N ASN A 56 9.04 -5.18 -4.61
CA ASN A 56 7.89 -5.96 -5.06
C ASN A 56 6.68 -5.83 -4.12
N LEU A 57 6.90 -5.80 -2.80
CA LEU A 57 5.85 -5.56 -1.82
C LEU A 57 5.21 -4.18 -2.02
N LEU A 58 6.01 -3.16 -2.35
CA LEU A 58 5.49 -1.84 -2.69
C LEU A 58 4.55 -1.90 -3.90
N GLY A 59 4.87 -2.72 -4.91
CA GLY A 59 4.00 -2.99 -6.06
C GLY A 59 2.73 -3.81 -5.72
N LEU A 60 2.76 -4.66 -4.67
CA LEU A 60 1.60 -5.43 -4.24
C LEU A 60 0.57 -4.60 -3.44
N PHE A 61 0.97 -3.49 -2.81
CA PHE A 61 0.04 -2.59 -2.13
C PHE A 61 -1.03 -2.00 -3.07
N PRO A 62 -0.67 -1.45 -4.25
CA PRO A 62 -1.67 -0.99 -5.22
C PRO A 62 -2.66 -2.08 -5.64
N LEU A 63 -2.24 -3.35 -5.74
CA LEU A 63 -3.14 -4.48 -5.99
C LEU A 63 -4.16 -4.65 -4.84
N ALA A 64 -3.70 -4.60 -3.60
CA ALA A 64 -4.56 -4.67 -2.43
C ALA A 64 -5.51 -3.45 -2.35
N PHE A 65 -5.03 -2.26 -2.66
CA PHE A 65 -5.84 -1.04 -2.71
C PHE A 65 -6.84 -1.03 -3.87
N LEU A 66 -6.46 -1.59 -5.03
CA LEU A 66 -7.39 -1.80 -6.15
C LEU A 66 -8.50 -2.78 -5.76
N THR A 67 -8.18 -3.88 -5.09
CA THR A 67 -9.16 -4.83 -4.56
C THR A 67 -10.15 -4.13 -3.62
N LEU A 68 -9.63 -3.31 -2.71
CA LEU A 68 -10.42 -2.50 -1.80
C LEU A 68 -11.32 -1.49 -2.55
N ALA A 69 -10.77 -0.79 -3.54
CA ALA A 69 -11.49 0.20 -4.33
C ALA A 69 -12.62 -0.43 -5.17
N LEU A 70 -12.37 -1.58 -5.80
CA LEU A 70 -13.35 -2.34 -6.57
C LEU A 70 -14.52 -2.82 -5.69
N SER A 71 -14.24 -3.18 -4.43
CA SER A 71 -15.28 -3.62 -3.48
C SER A 71 -16.16 -2.47 -2.98
N THR A 72 -15.73 -1.23 -3.13
CA THR A 72 -16.42 -0.08 -2.50
C THR A 72 -17.10 0.86 -3.48
N ASN A 73 -16.62 0.99 -4.71
CA ASN A 73 -17.09 1.99 -5.66
C ASN A 73 -17.13 1.48 -7.10
N LYS A 74 -17.99 2.12 -7.92
CA LYS A 74 -17.82 2.03 -9.38
C LYS A 74 -16.65 2.94 -9.78
N LEU A 75 -15.56 2.33 -10.22
CA LEU A 75 -14.37 3.06 -10.65
C LEU A 75 -14.64 3.78 -11.98
N LYS A 76 -14.24 5.03 -12.06
CA LYS A 76 -14.15 5.82 -13.29
C LYS A 76 -12.75 5.63 -13.89
N ILE A 77 -12.57 5.99 -15.16
CA ILE A 77 -11.27 5.90 -15.86
C ILE A 77 -10.15 6.57 -15.07
N LEU A 78 -10.39 7.77 -14.53
CA LEU A 78 -9.39 8.48 -13.72
C LEU A 78 -9.07 7.76 -12.40
N ASP A 79 -10.05 7.11 -11.77
CA ASP A 79 -9.84 6.35 -10.54
C ASP A 79 -8.96 5.12 -10.81
N PHE A 80 -9.21 4.46 -11.95
CA PHE A 80 -8.39 3.34 -12.41
C PHE A 80 -6.96 3.80 -12.75
N ALA A 81 -6.82 4.93 -13.44
CA ALA A 81 -5.50 5.49 -13.76
C ALA A 81 -4.70 5.82 -12.48
N LEU A 82 -5.33 6.44 -11.45
CA LEU A 82 -4.66 6.72 -10.17
C LEU A 82 -4.21 5.45 -9.45
N LEU A 83 -5.08 4.43 -9.37
CA LEU A 83 -4.74 3.17 -8.72
C LEU A 83 -3.67 2.39 -9.50
N PHE A 84 -3.74 2.40 -10.83
CA PHE A 84 -2.76 1.74 -11.69
C PHE A 84 -1.39 2.43 -11.63
N SER A 85 -1.35 3.78 -11.66
CA SER A 85 -0.10 4.53 -11.49
C SER A 85 0.54 4.27 -10.11
N GLY A 86 -0.23 3.81 -9.13
CA GLY A 86 0.28 3.38 -7.83
C GLY A 86 1.27 2.22 -7.90
N PHE A 87 1.22 1.38 -8.95
CA PHE A 87 2.22 0.31 -9.15
C PHE A 87 3.64 0.85 -9.39
N MET A 88 3.75 2.08 -9.88
CA MET A 88 5.05 2.75 -10.08
C MET A 88 5.37 3.76 -8.98
N LEU A 89 4.35 4.45 -8.47
CA LEU A 89 4.50 5.60 -7.57
C LEU A 89 3.97 5.31 -6.15
N GLY A 90 3.65 4.06 -5.86
CA GLY A 90 3.27 3.59 -4.52
C GLY A 90 2.09 4.33 -3.90
N GLY A 91 2.20 4.65 -2.64
CA GLY A 91 1.21 5.35 -1.83
C GLY A 91 0.99 6.80 -2.23
N PHE A 92 1.99 7.44 -2.86
CA PHE A 92 1.86 8.84 -3.32
C PHE A 92 0.67 9.05 -4.24
N VAL A 93 0.42 8.14 -5.17
CA VAL A 93 -0.69 8.27 -6.12
C VAL A 93 -1.91 7.48 -5.69
N SER A 94 -1.73 6.27 -5.14
CA SER A 94 -2.85 5.45 -4.66
C SER A 94 -3.69 6.17 -3.60
N THR A 95 -3.05 6.94 -2.70
CA THR A 95 -3.74 7.69 -1.65
C THR A 95 -4.62 8.82 -2.20
N LEU A 96 -4.24 9.44 -3.32
CA LEU A 96 -5.05 10.48 -3.96
C LEU A 96 -6.42 9.95 -4.39
N TYR A 97 -6.49 8.69 -4.84
CA TYR A 97 -7.78 8.05 -5.10
C TYR A 97 -8.66 8.03 -3.84
N PHE A 98 -8.14 7.57 -2.70
CA PHE A 98 -8.91 7.46 -1.46
C PHE A 98 -9.30 8.82 -0.85
N ILE A 99 -8.44 9.84 -1.01
CA ILE A 99 -8.77 11.22 -0.62
C ILE A 99 -9.92 11.76 -1.48
N ARG A 100 -9.93 11.43 -2.77
CA ARG A 100 -10.94 11.88 -3.72
C ARG A 100 -12.23 11.09 -3.66
N ALA A 101 -12.16 9.79 -3.39
CA ALA A 101 -13.30 8.88 -3.40
C ALA A 101 -14.42 9.36 -2.46
N SER A 102 -15.64 9.29 -2.95
CA SER A 102 -16.85 9.51 -2.16
C SER A 102 -17.04 8.36 -1.17
N LYS A 103 -17.98 8.52 -0.24
CA LYS A 103 -18.30 7.52 0.79
C LYS A 103 -18.36 6.10 0.18
N PRO A 104 -17.63 5.15 0.74
CA PRO A 104 -17.63 3.79 0.23
C PRO A 104 -19.05 3.18 0.33
N SER A 105 -19.55 2.69 -0.80
CA SER A 105 -20.75 1.88 -0.90
C SER A 105 -20.29 0.46 -1.17
N PHE A 106 -20.26 -0.36 -0.13
CA PHE A 106 -19.75 -1.72 -0.22
C PHE A 106 -20.58 -2.58 -1.19
N LYS A 107 -19.91 -3.25 -2.13
CA LYS A 107 -20.49 -4.25 -3.02
C LYS A 107 -19.64 -5.51 -2.99
N PRO A 108 -20.16 -6.63 -2.48
CA PRO A 108 -19.44 -7.89 -2.50
C PRO A 108 -19.25 -8.37 -3.94
N ILE A 109 -18.02 -8.72 -4.28
CA ILE A 109 -17.65 -9.26 -5.58
C ILE A 109 -16.92 -10.58 -5.31
N LYS A 110 -17.51 -11.71 -5.66
CA LYS A 110 -17.01 -13.06 -5.34
C LYS A 110 -15.57 -13.32 -5.82
N TRP A 111 -15.20 -12.82 -6.99
CA TRP A 111 -13.84 -13.04 -7.53
C TRP A 111 -12.74 -12.28 -6.78
N LEU A 112 -13.09 -11.26 -5.97
CA LEU A 112 -12.12 -10.57 -5.11
C LEU A 112 -11.53 -11.50 -4.04
N GLN A 113 -12.28 -12.52 -3.62
CA GLN A 113 -11.75 -13.53 -2.70
C GLN A 113 -10.59 -14.32 -3.32
N SER A 114 -10.71 -14.73 -4.58
CA SER A 114 -9.62 -15.44 -5.29
C SER A 114 -8.39 -14.55 -5.46
N ILE A 115 -8.58 -13.28 -5.81
CA ILE A 115 -7.47 -12.30 -5.87
C ILE A 115 -6.83 -12.11 -4.49
N SER A 116 -7.63 -12.07 -3.42
CA SER A 116 -7.11 -11.91 -2.08
C SER A 116 -6.25 -13.10 -1.64
N ILE A 117 -6.67 -14.33 -1.97
CA ILE A 117 -5.87 -15.53 -1.70
C ILE A 117 -4.56 -15.48 -2.47
N LEU A 118 -4.61 -15.16 -3.77
CA LEU A 118 -3.40 -15.03 -4.60
C LEU A 118 -2.49 -13.91 -4.07
N GLY A 119 -3.04 -12.76 -3.70
CA GLY A 119 -2.30 -11.64 -3.13
C GLY A 119 -1.60 -12.01 -1.81
N ILE A 120 -2.25 -12.78 -0.93
CA ILE A 120 -1.63 -13.29 0.30
C ILE A 120 -0.47 -14.23 -0.02
N LEU A 121 -0.66 -15.18 -0.95
CA LEU A 121 0.39 -16.11 -1.34
C LEU A 121 1.60 -15.39 -1.93
N LEU A 122 1.38 -14.46 -2.86
CA LEU A 122 2.46 -13.66 -3.47
C LEU A 122 3.20 -12.84 -2.40
N THR A 123 2.47 -12.18 -1.51
CA THR A 123 3.06 -11.39 -0.43
C THR A 123 3.89 -12.27 0.50
N PHE A 124 3.37 -13.43 0.90
CA PHE A 124 4.07 -14.35 1.77
C PHE A 124 5.35 -14.88 1.11
N MET A 125 5.28 -15.32 -0.16
CA MET A 125 6.45 -15.78 -0.91
C MET A 125 7.51 -14.70 -1.05
N THR A 126 7.11 -13.45 -1.32
CA THR A 126 8.02 -12.33 -1.45
C THR A 126 8.73 -12.02 -0.12
N ILE A 127 8.00 -12.01 1.00
CA ILE A 127 8.59 -11.80 2.33
C ILE A 127 9.58 -12.91 2.67
N VAL A 128 9.17 -14.17 2.50
CA VAL A 128 10.03 -15.32 2.81
C VAL A 128 11.29 -15.32 1.96
N SER A 129 11.15 -15.09 0.66
CA SER A 129 12.29 -14.99 -0.26
C SER A 129 13.26 -13.87 0.15
N GLY A 130 12.76 -12.66 0.42
CA GLY A 130 13.61 -11.55 0.84
C GLY A 130 14.35 -11.80 2.15
N LEU A 131 13.68 -12.44 3.13
CA LEU A 131 14.30 -12.73 4.44
C LEU A 131 15.30 -13.89 4.39
N ILE A 132 15.11 -14.90 3.52
CA ILE A 132 16.01 -16.04 3.41
C ILE A 132 17.26 -15.69 2.61
N PHE A 133 17.12 -14.98 1.49
CA PHE A 133 18.20 -14.76 0.53
C PHE A 133 18.81 -13.37 0.59
N GLY A 134 18.16 -12.39 1.25
CA GLY A 134 18.62 -11.02 1.35
C GLY A 134 19.34 -10.71 2.66
N SER A 135 19.94 -9.52 2.72
CA SER A 135 20.71 -9.03 3.86
C SER A 135 20.01 -7.84 4.53
N ILE A 136 19.63 -8.02 5.79
CA ILE A 136 19.07 -6.92 6.60
C ILE A 136 20.12 -5.81 6.81
N THR A 137 21.38 -6.17 7.00
CA THR A 137 22.47 -5.19 7.18
C THR A 137 22.61 -4.33 5.94
N THR A 138 22.69 -4.94 4.75
CA THR A 138 22.76 -4.23 3.47
C THR A 138 21.56 -3.32 3.27
N TYR A 139 20.34 -3.80 3.60
CA TYR A 139 19.14 -2.98 3.49
C TYR A 139 19.18 -1.73 4.39
N ILE A 140 19.66 -1.88 5.64
CA ILE A 140 19.77 -0.76 6.59
C ILE A 140 20.85 0.25 6.13
N GLU A 141 21.97 -0.23 5.55
CA GLU A 141 22.98 0.64 4.98
C GLU A 141 22.43 1.44 3.81
N LEU A 142 21.77 0.79 2.86
CA LEU A 142 21.14 1.43 1.71
C LEU A 142 20.01 2.39 2.12
N PHE A 143 19.24 2.06 3.16
CA PHE A 143 18.23 2.98 3.70
C PHE A 143 18.86 4.32 4.17
N LYS A 144 20.12 4.32 4.59
CA LYS A 144 20.82 5.51 5.04
C LYS A 144 21.57 6.24 3.92
N SER A 145 22.01 5.53 2.88
CA SER A 145 22.90 6.05 1.84
C SER A 145 22.24 6.22 0.47
N ASP A 146 21.03 5.68 0.27
CA ASP A 146 20.32 5.79 -1.01
C ASP A 146 18.92 6.38 -0.83
N SER A 147 18.64 7.49 -1.50
CA SER A 147 17.38 8.23 -1.37
C SER A 147 16.19 7.46 -1.91
N PHE A 148 16.38 6.62 -2.93
CA PHE A 148 15.30 5.81 -3.45
C PHE A 148 14.83 4.78 -2.41
N ILE A 149 15.77 4.05 -1.79
CA ILE A 149 15.45 3.08 -0.72
C ILE A 149 14.85 3.78 0.50
N HIS A 150 15.37 4.94 0.86
CA HIS A 150 14.84 5.72 1.96
C HIS A 150 13.38 6.10 1.75
N ILE A 151 13.06 6.71 0.61
CA ILE A 151 11.69 7.14 0.28
C ILE A 151 10.77 5.95 0.09
N MET A 152 11.22 4.90 -0.60
CA MET A 152 10.49 3.65 -0.81
C MET A 152 10.07 3.02 0.51
N THR A 153 10.98 2.97 1.49
CA THR A 153 10.71 2.41 2.83
C THR A 153 9.66 3.24 3.58
N LEU A 154 9.77 4.56 3.51
CA LEU A 154 8.79 5.45 4.16
C LEU A 154 7.42 5.37 3.50
N ASP A 155 7.35 5.27 2.18
CA ASP A 155 6.11 5.07 1.47
C ASP A 155 5.46 3.72 1.83
N PHE A 156 6.27 2.65 1.95
CA PHE A 156 5.81 1.35 2.44
C PHE A 156 5.20 1.45 3.85
N ILE A 157 5.92 2.07 4.79
CA ILE A 157 5.44 2.29 6.16
C ILE A 157 4.16 3.13 6.17
N PHE A 158 4.11 4.19 5.38
CA PHE A 158 2.93 5.03 5.23
C PHE A 158 1.71 4.22 4.76
N MET A 159 1.88 3.36 3.74
CA MET A 159 0.79 2.52 3.25
C MET A 159 0.31 1.51 4.31
N VAL A 160 1.20 0.98 5.14
CA VAL A 160 0.80 0.15 6.29
C VAL A 160 -0.07 0.94 7.26
N PHE A 161 0.30 2.17 7.60
CA PHE A 161 -0.46 2.99 8.54
C PHE A 161 -1.81 3.47 8.02
N ILE A 162 -1.94 3.74 6.73
CA ILE A 162 -3.24 4.13 6.17
C ILE A 162 -4.19 2.95 5.96
N SER A 163 -3.68 1.73 5.84
CA SER A 163 -4.48 0.54 5.55
C SER A 163 -5.62 0.29 6.56
N PRO A 164 -5.42 0.35 7.90
CA PRO A 164 -6.52 0.23 8.85
C PRO A 164 -7.55 1.35 8.71
N ILE A 165 -7.10 2.57 8.38
CA ILE A 165 -7.99 3.71 8.19
C ILE A 165 -8.92 3.45 7.00
N LEU A 166 -8.39 2.89 5.91
CA LEU A 166 -9.14 2.55 4.71
C LEU A 166 -10.08 1.35 4.92
N LEU A 167 -9.68 0.38 5.74
CA LEU A 167 -10.48 -0.81 6.04
C LEU A 167 -11.61 -0.54 7.06
N ARG A 168 -11.45 0.44 7.93
CA ARG A 168 -12.40 0.72 9.03
C ARG A 168 -13.87 0.85 8.60
N PRO A 169 -14.23 1.52 7.49
CA PRO A 169 -15.64 1.63 7.07
C PRO A 169 -16.19 0.33 6.46
N ILE A 170 -15.37 -0.69 6.22
CA ILE A 170 -15.72 -1.88 5.44
C ILE A 170 -15.76 -3.13 6.31
N SER A 171 -14.81 -3.28 7.23
CA SER A 171 -14.67 -4.49 8.03
C SER A 171 -14.45 -4.19 9.51
N LYS A 172 -15.04 -5.03 10.37
CA LYS A 172 -14.74 -5.02 11.81
C LYS A 172 -13.30 -5.44 12.12
N TYR A 173 -12.65 -6.13 11.20
CA TYR A 173 -11.26 -6.58 11.31
C TYR A 173 -10.24 -5.57 10.77
N TYR A 174 -10.59 -4.28 10.72
CA TYR A 174 -9.78 -3.23 10.12
C TYR A 174 -8.35 -3.12 10.68
N LEU A 175 -8.13 -3.48 11.96
CA LEU A 175 -6.80 -3.47 12.57
C LEU A 175 -5.83 -4.47 11.93
N LEU A 176 -6.32 -5.51 11.26
CA LEU A 176 -5.47 -6.41 10.48
C LEU A 176 -4.71 -5.66 9.38
N GLY A 177 -5.21 -4.50 8.93
CA GLY A 177 -4.50 -3.63 7.99
C GLY A 177 -3.10 -3.21 8.42
N LEU A 178 -2.74 -3.35 9.71
CA LEU A 178 -1.36 -3.16 10.20
C LEU A 178 -0.42 -4.32 9.79
N ILE A 179 -0.95 -5.47 9.38
CA ILE A 179 -0.16 -6.52 8.76
C ILE A 179 0.04 -6.13 7.29
N PRO A 180 1.27 -5.82 6.86
CA PRO A 180 1.51 -5.27 5.53
C PRO A 180 0.86 -6.11 4.43
N ILE A 181 0.07 -5.49 3.58
CA ILE A 181 -0.61 -6.06 2.41
C ILE A 181 -1.57 -7.20 2.78
N ILE A 182 -1.09 -8.26 3.45
CA ILE A 182 -1.87 -9.43 3.87
C ILE A 182 -3.11 -9.00 4.65
N GLY A 183 -2.95 -8.04 5.56
CA GLY A 183 -4.04 -7.55 6.38
C GLY A 183 -5.15 -6.83 5.63
N ILE A 184 -4.89 -6.33 4.42
CA ILE A 184 -5.92 -5.77 3.55
C ILE A 184 -6.73 -6.89 2.90
N PHE A 185 -6.09 -8.00 2.54
CA PHE A 185 -6.73 -9.12 1.86
C PHE A 185 -7.54 -10.04 2.79
N ILE A 186 -7.07 -10.25 4.04
CA ILE A 186 -7.73 -11.16 5.00
C ILE A 186 -9.23 -10.86 5.18
N PRO A 187 -9.70 -9.61 5.36
CA PRO A 187 -11.12 -9.33 5.52
C PRO A 187 -12.00 -9.84 4.37
N PHE A 188 -11.49 -9.86 3.13
CA PHE A 188 -12.23 -10.39 1.99
C PHE A 188 -12.44 -11.91 2.05
N ILE A 189 -11.65 -12.62 2.86
CA ILE A 189 -11.74 -14.07 3.02
C ILE A 189 -12.58 -14.45 4.24
N ILE A 190 -12.44 -13.71 5.38
CA ILE A 190 -13.03 -14.12 6.66
C ILE A 190 -14.27 -13.34 7.05
N ASP A 191 -14.49 -12.15 6.53
CA ASP A 191 -15.62 -11.31 6.94
C ASP A 191 -16.88 -11.69 6.15
N LYS A 192 -17.78 -12.43 6.82
CA LYS A 192 -19.06 -12.88 6.24
C LYS A 192 -19.93 -11.70 5.77
N ASN A 193 -19.81 -10.52 6.37
CA ASN A 193 -20.55 -9.33 5.93
C ASN A 193 -20.04 -8.82 4.58
N ILE A 194 -18.79 -9.14 4.24
CA ILE A 194 -18.18 -8.87 2.94
C ILE A 194 -18.62 -9.93 1.90
N GLN A 195 -18.88 -11.16 2.33
CA GLN A 195 -19.20 -12.30 1.47
C GLN A 195 -20.72 -12.47 1.21
N ALA A 196 -21.58 -12.00 2.13
CA ALA A 196 -22.98 -12.43 2.25
C ALA A 196 -24.01 -11.52 1.57
N LYS A 197 -23.63 -10.69 0.60
CA LYS A 197 -24.64 -9.93 -0.16
C LYS A 197 -24.48 -10.18 -1.65
#